data_e0b634cea6d8f704bc390af3ab9c8c5f
#
_entry.id   e0b634cea6d8f704bc390af3ab9c8c5f
#
_cell.length_a   1.000
_cell.length_b   1.000
_cell.length_c   1.000
_cell.angle_alpha   90.00
_cell.angle_beta   90.00
_cell.angle_gamma   90.00
#
_symmetry.space_group_name_H-M   'P 1'
#
loop_
_entity.id
_entity.type
_entity.pdbx_description
1 polymer ?
#
loop_
_entity_poly.entity_id
_entity_poly.type
_entity_poly.pdbx_seq_one_letter_code
_entity_poly.pdbx_strand_id
1 'polypeptide(L)'
;IGNIPRHLFMDSGFLDHAYQDKAFPIGADQTISQPYTVAFQTELMEVKKGDKVLEIGTGSGYQTAVLCELGAKVWSIERQKELFKKTSKFLPKLGYRAKKLIFGDGYKGLKEEAPFDSIIVTAGAPFVPKPLLSQLKIGGRLVIPVGDDVQIMTLFIRKGQKEFEQ
;
A
#
# COMPACT_ATOMS: atom_id res chain seq x y z
N ILE A 1 -13.62 -2.79 -1.14
CA ILE A 1 -13.26 -2.61 -2.56
C ILE A 1 -14.49 -2.24 -3.38
N GLY A 2 -15.61 -2.95 -3.25
CA GLY A 2 -16.82 -2.69 -4.06
C GLY A 2 -17.40 -1.27 -3.96
N ASN A 3 -17.17 -0.57 -2.87
CA ASN A 3 -17.65 0.79 -2.65
C ASN A 3 -16.68 1.87 -3.15
N ILE A 4 -15.49 1.51 -3.62
CA ILE A 4 -14.47 2.46 -4.06
C ILE A 4 -14.50 2.52 -5.58
N PRO A 5 -14.79 3.71 -6.17
CA PRO A 5 -14.90 3.86 -7.62
C PRO A 5 -13.51 3.81 -8.27
N ARG A 6 -13.03 2.60 -8.60
CA ARG A 6 -11.68 2.36 -9.14
C ARG A 6 -11.38 3.20 -10.38
N HIS A 7 -12.38 3.45 -11.23
CA HIS A 7 -12.22 4.24 -12.45
C HIS A 7 -11.72 5.67 -12.17
N LEU A 8 -11.96 6.23 -10.99
CA LEU A 8 -11.45 7.56 -10.63
C LEU A 8 -9.93 7.57 -10.37
N PHE A 9 -9.31 6.42 -10.16
CA PHE A 9 -7.88 6.25 -9.89
C PHE A 9 -7.07 5.89 -11.15
N MET A 10 -7.70 5.94 -12.32
CA MET A 10 -7.12 5.53 -13.60
C MET A 10 -7.13 6.68 -14.59
N ASP A 11 -6.26 6.60 -15.60
CA ASP A 11 -6.29 7.55 -16.70
C ASP A 11 -7.50 7.30 -17.59
N SER A 12 -8.01 8.38 -18.20
CA SER A 12 -9.25 8.36 -19.00
C SER A 12 -9.27 7.35 -20.15
N GLY A 13 -8.10 7.02 -20.71
CA GLY A 13 -7.98 6.03 -21.78
C GLY A 13 -8.29 4.57 -21.36
N PHE A 14 -8.43 4.30 -20.07
CA PHE A 14 -8.67 2.94 -19.55
C PHE A 14 -9.99 2.79 -18.80
N LEU A 15 -10.86 3.80 -18.83
CA LEU A 15 -12.10 3.80 -18.03
C LEU A 15 -13.03 2.63 -18.35
N ASP A 16 -13.15 2.24 -19.62
CA ASP A 16 -13.98 1.11 -20.05
C ASP A 16 -13.48 -0.24 -19.51
N HIS A 17 -12.22 -0.29 -19.06
CA HIS A 17 -11.58 -1.48 -18.52
C HIS A 17 -11.33 -1.40 -17.00
N ALA A 18 -11.78 -0.33 -16.36
CA ALA A 18 -11.43 -0.02 -14.96
C ALA A 18 -11.76 -1.12 -13.95
N TYR A 19 -12.77 -1.94 -14.23
CA TYR A 19 -13.23 -3.00 -13.36
C TYR A 19 -12.80 -4.41 -13.79
N GLN A 20 -12.00 -4.51 -14.85
CA GLN A 20 -11.34 -5.76 -15.21
C GLN A 20 -10.25 -6.08 -14.19
N ASP A 21 -10.04 -7.37 -13.92
CA ASP A 21 -8.97 -7.82 -13.00
C ASP A 21 -7.60 -7.79 -13.69
N LYS A 22 -7.17 -6.56 -14.00
CA LYS A 22 -5.90 -6.25 -14.68
C LYS A 22 -5.24 -5.02 -14.06
N ALA A 23 -3.91 -4.97 -14.14
CA ALA A 23 -3.12 -3.78 -13.86
C ALA A 23 -3.15 -2.83 -15.07
N PHE A 24 -3.14 -1.51 -14.84
CA PHE A 24 -3.10 -0.49 -15.88
C PHE A 24 -2.08 0.60 -15.55
N PRO A 25 -1.45 1.22 -16.56
CA PRO A 25 -0.51 2.32 -16.34
C PRO A 25 -1.15 3.50 -15.62
N ILE A 26 -0.37 4.16 -14.75
CA ILE A 26 -0.76 5.40 -14.04
C ILE A 26 0.26 6.53 -14.22
N GLY A 27 1.24 6.35 -15.11
CA GLY A 27 2.37 7.25 -15.31
C GLY A 27 3.60 6.86 -14.50
N ALA A 28 4.74 7.52 -14.79
CA ALA A 28 6.03 7.29 -14.13
C ALA A 28 6.45 5.80 -14.12
N ASP A 29 6.15 5.06 -15.20
CA ASP A 29 6.38 3.61 -15.33
C ASP A 29 5.79 2.76 -14.21
N GLN A 30 4.72 3.26 -13.57
CA GLN A 30 3.99 2.56 -12.51
C GLN A 30 2.60 2.15 -12.98
N THR A 31 2.00 1.21 -12.24
CA THR A 31 0.66 0.70 -12.53
C THR A 31 -0.23 0.75 -11.29
N ILE A 32 -1.55 0.89 -11.51
CA ILE A 32 -2.53 0.51 -10.51
C ILE A 32 -2.63 -1.00 -10.49
N SER A 33 -2.47 -1.60 -9.31
CA SER A 33 -2.58 -3.06 -9.15
C SER A 33 -3.96 -3.57 -9.52
N GLN A 34 -4.05 -4.79 -10.03
CA GLN A 34 -5.33 -5.43 -10.34
C GLN A 34 -6.21 -5.58 -9.08
N PRO A 35 -7.53 -5.53 -9.21
CA PRO A 35 -8.47 -5.61 -8.08
C PRO A 35 -8.23 -6.81 -7.18
N TYR A 36 -8.00 -8.00 -7.74
CA TYR A 36 -7.70 -9.21 -6.99
C TYR A 36 -6.46 -9.03 -6.10
N THR A 37 -5.37 -8.51 -6.63
CA THR A 37 -4.13 -8.29 -5.85
C THR A 37 -4.38 -7.34 -4.68
N VAL A 38 -5.09 -6.24 -4.90
CA VAL A 38 -5.44 -5.28 -3.84
C VAL A 38 -6.30 -5.95 -2.76
N ALA A 39 -7.31 -6.74 -3.16
CA ALA A 39 -8.17 -7.47 -2.24
C ALA A 39 -7.38 -8.47 -1.41
N PHE A 40 -6.56 -9.29 -2.08
CA PHE A 40 -5.76 -10.34 -1.46
C PHE A 40 -4.73 -9.78 -0.47
N GLN A 41 -3.98 -8.73 -0.85
CA GLN A 41 -3.05 -8.08 0.05
C GLN A 41 -3.77 -7.50 1.28
N THR A 42 -4.91 -6.85 1.06
CA THR A 42 -5.69 -6.24 2.15
C THR A 42 -6.24 -7.29 3.10
N GLU A 43 -6.69 -8.44 2.59
CA GLU A 43 -7.16 -9.57 3.41
C GLU A 43 -6.03 -10.13 4.29
N LEU A 44 -4.83 -10.34 3.72
CA LEU A 44 -3.66 -10.82 4.47
C LEU A 44 -3.24 -9.89 5.61
N MET A 45 -3.51 -8.60 5.48
CA MET A 45 -3.19 -7.61 6.52
C MET A 45 -4.11 -7.70 7.74
N GLU A 46 -5.32 -8.25 7.59
CA GLU A 46 -6.36 -8.29 8.65
C GLU A 46 -6.60 -6.94 9.33
N VAL A 47 -6.64 -5.86 8.54
CA VAL A 47 -6.79 -4.48 9.02
C VAL A 47 -8.10 -4.29 9.76
N LYS A 48 -8.01 -3.68 10.94
CA LYS A 48 -9.17 -3.29 11.76
C LYS A 48 -9.30 -1.78 11.80
N LYS A 49 -10.52 -1.31 12.06
CA LYS A 49 -10.78 0.12 12.27
C LYS A 49 -9.89 0.69 13.37
N GLY A 50 -9.19 1.76 13.04
CA GLY A 50 -8.27 2.44 13.96
C GLY A 50 -6.83 1.94 13.91
N ASP A 51 -6.54 0.83 13.20
CA ASP A 51 -5.19 0.32 13.04
C ASP A 51 -4.27 1.33 12.37
N LYS A 52 -3.04 1.31 12.80
CA LYS A 52 -1.94 2.13 12.31
C LYS A 52 -1.25 1.39 11.17
N VAL A 53 -1.41 1.88 9.95
CA VAL A 53 -0.94 1.22 8.73
C VAL A 53 0.07 2.09 7.99
N LEU A 54 1.20 1.48 7.62
CA LEU A 54 2.17 2.08 6.70
C LEU A 54 2.03 1.44 5.32
N GLU A 55 1.84 2.27 4.30
CA GLU A 55 1.83 1.88 2.90
C GLU A 55 3.12 2.38 2.21
N ILE A 56 3.79 1.48 1.51
CA ILE A 56 4.95 1.80 0.66
C ILE A 56 4.53 1.66 -0.79
N GLY A 57 4.51 2.80 -1.50
CA GLY A 57 4.03 2.90 -2.89
C GLY A 57 2.59 3.39 -2.97
N THR A 58 2.38 4.69 -2.78
CA THR A 58 1.04 5.31 -2.89
C THR A 58 0.44 5.17 -4.29
N GLY A 59 1.25 5.37 -5.32
CA GLY A 59 0.85 5.26 -6.72
C GLY A 59 -0.36 6.13 -7.05
N SER A 60 -1.42 5.51 -7.57
CA SER A 60 -2.71 6.18 -7.84
C SER A 60 -3.48 6.57 -6.58
N GLY A 61 -3.13 6.00 -5.42
CA GLY A 61 -3.87 6.14 -4.16
C GLY A 61 -5.04 5.15 -3.99
N TYR A 62 -5.19 4.19 -4.90
CA TYR A 62 -6.30 3.22 -4.80
C TYR A 62 -6.20 2.34 -3.56
N GLN A 63 -5.02 1.76 -3.27
CA GLN A 63 -4.80 0.99 -2.04
C GLN A 63 -4.95 1.88 -0.80
N THR A 64 -4.45 3.13 -0.84
CA THR A 64 -4.63 4.10 0.25
C THR A 64 -6.11 4.33 0.54
N ALA A 65 -6.94 4.50 -0.51
CA ALA A 65 -8.39 4.66 -0.38
C ALA A 65 -9.06 3.42 0.24
N VAL A 66 -8.65 2.21 -0.15
CA VAL A 66 -9.12 0.95 0.43
C VAL A 66 -8.84 0.90 1.94
N LEU A 67 -7.63 1.25 2.35
CA LEU A 67 -7.24 1.27 3.76
C LEU A 67 -8.01 2.34 4.56
N CYS A 68 -8.22 3.51 3.96
CA CYS A 68 -9.03 4.58 4.57
C CYS A 68 -10.50 4.14 4.75
N GLU A 69 -11.07 3.47 3.75
CA GLU A 69 -12.45 2.94 3.81
C GLU A 69 -12.63 1.90 4.91
N LEU A 70 -11.60 1.10 5.20
CA LEU A 70 -11.57 0.18 6.34
C LEU A 70 -11.42 0.88 7.69
N GLY A 71 -11.23 2.20 7.70
CA GLY A 71 -11.08 3.00 8.91
C GLY A 71 -9.68 2.97 9.51
N ALA A 72 -8.67 2.56 8.76
CA ALA A 72 -7.28 2.59 9.19
C ALA A 72 -6.74 4.02 9.27
N LYS A 73 -5.74 4.22 10.12
CA LYS A 73 -4.90 5.42 10.17
C LYS A 73 -3.70 5.18 9.26
N VAL A 74 -3.71 5.78 8.06
CA VAL A 74 -2.76 5.45 7.00
C VAL A 74 -1.65 6.49 6.90
N TRP A 75 -0.41 6.04 6.91
CA TRP A 75 0.77 6.76 6.42
C TRP A 75 1.20 6.11 5.13
N SER A 76 1.44 6.90 4.08
CA SER A 76 1.80 6.36 2.76
C SER A 76 3.01 7.10 2.20
N ILE A 77 3.97 6.34 1.67
CA ILE A 77 5.22 6.86 1.12
C ILE A 77 5.25 6.62 -0.38
N GLU A 78 5.55 7.67 -1.16
CA GLU A 78 5.69 7.60 -2.61
C GLU A 78 7.03 8.18 -3.06
N ARG A 79 7.81 7.40 -3.83
CA ARG A 79 9.11 7.84 -4.33
C ARG A 79 9.04 8.61 -5.66
N GLN A 80 7.97 8.41 -6.43
CA GLN A 80 7.75 9.09 -7.70
C GLN A 80 7.12 10.46 -7.44
N LYS A 81 7.90 11.52 -7.64
CA LYS A 81 7.49 12.91 -7.33
C LYS A 81 6.22 13.32 -8.04
N GLU A 82 6.04 12.88 -9.27
CA GLU A 82 4.87 13.19 -10.10
C GLU A 82 3.61 12.55 -9.50
N LEU A 83 3.67 11.26 -9.20
CA LEU A 83 2.57 10.52 -8.57
C LEU A 83 2.25 11.10 -7.19
N PHE A 84 3.25 11.36 -6.37
CA PHE A 84 3.05 12.01 -5.08
C PHE A 84 2.29 13.33 -5.20
N LYS A 85 2.70 14.23 -6.11
CA LYS A 85 2.03 15.52 -6.33
C LYS A 85 0.59 15.37 -6.81
N LYS A 86 0.34 14.43 -7.73
CA LYS A 86 -1.00 14.15 -8.27
C LYS A 86 -1.90 13.60 -7.15
N THR A 87 -1.47 12.53 -6.49
CA THR A 87 -2.25 11.77 -5.53
C THR A 87 -2.51 12.55 -4.25
N SER A 88 -1.54 13.31 -3.75
CA SER A 88 -1.72 14.15 -2.55
C SER A 88 -2.81 15.23 -2.69
N LYS A 89 -3.04 15.70 -3.92
CA LYS A 89 -4.12 16.65 -4.22
C LYS A 89 -5.46 15.96 -4.53
N PHE A 90 -5.40 14.75 -5.04
CA PHE A 90 -6.55 14.01 -5.55
C PHE A 90 -7.32 13.26 -4.45
N LEU A 91 -6.62 12.49 -3.61
CA LEU A 91 -7.25 11.69 -2.56
C LEU A 91 -8.19 12.47 -1.64
N PRO A 92 -7.80 13.66 -1.11
CA PRO A 92 -8.68 14.44 -0.25
C PRO A 92 -9.96 14.91 -0.93
N LYS A 93 -9.91 15.17 -2.26
CA LYS A 93 -11.08 15.56 -3.05
C LYS A 93 -12.10 14.44 -3.18
N LEU A 94 -11.65 13.19 -3.14
CA LEU A 94 -12.51 12.01 -3.11
C LEU A 94 -13.00 11.64 -1.70
N GLY A 95 -12.61 12.40 -0.68
CA GLY A 95 -12.98 12.14 0.71
C GLY A 95 -12.06 11.17 1.46
N TYR A 96 -11.02 10.64 0.82
CA TYR A 96 -10.05 9.75 1.46
C TYR A 96 -8.91 10.55 2.09
N ARG A 97 -8.76 10.45 3.41
CA ARG A 97 -7.78 11.21 4.18
C ARG A 97 -6.80 10.30 4.90
N ALA A 98 -5.64 10.08 4.28
CA ALA A 98 -4.50 9.50 4.98
C ALA A 98 -4.03 10.45 6.09
N LYS A 99 -3.42 9.91 7.15
CA LYS A 99 -2.78 10.70 8.20
C LYS A 99 -1.64 11.54 7.62
N LYS A 100 -0.86 10.93 6.73
CA LYS A 100 0.23 11.63 6.04
C LYS A 100 0.56 10.94 4.71
N LEU A 101 0.71 11.71 3.66
CA LEU A 101 1.35 11.30 2.41
C LEU A 101 2.76 11.89 2.39
N ILE A 102 3.75 11.07 2.10
CA ILE A 102 5.16 11.42 2.23
C ILE A 102 5.86 11.18 0.90
N PHE A 103 6.59 12.18 0.42
CA PHE A 103 7.51 12.00 -0.70
C PHE A 103 8.84 11.48 -0.17
N GLY A 104 9.26 10.29 -0.63
CA GLY A 104 10.49 9.68 -0.19
C GLY A 104 10.65 8.22 -0.59
N ASP A 105 11.79 7.67 -0.22
CA ASP A 105 12.08 6.25 -0.38
C ASP A 105 11.51 5.46 0.81
N GLY A 106 10.62 4.53 0.51
CA GLY A 106 9.95 3.69 1.51
C GLY A 106 10.81 2.57 2.09
N TYR A 107 12.02 2.33 1.58
CA TYR A 107 12.90 1.26 2.05
C TYR A 107 13.19 1.34 3.56
N LYS A 108 13.35 2.55 4.08
CA LYS A 108 13.63 2.81 5.51
C LYS A 108 12.38 2.80 6.38
N GLY A 109 11.19 2.71 5.78
CA GLY A 109 9.93 2.87 6.48
C GLY A 109 9.72 4.27 7.01
N LEU A 110 9.08 4.36 8.18
CA LEU A 110 8.75 5.62 8.86
C LEU A 110 8.95 5.45 10.37
N LYS A 111 10.21 5.46 10.78
CA LYS A 111 10.62 5.12 12.16
C LYS A 111 9.99 6.04 13.21
N GLU A 112 9.84 7.33 12.88
CA GLU A 112 9.25 8.33 13.78
C GLU A 112 7.78 8.08 14.11
N GLU A 113 7.09 7.32 13.26
CA GLU A 113 5.68 6.95 13.47
C GLU A 113 5.49 5.50 13.91
N ALA A 114 6.57 4.71 13.92
CA ALA A 114 6.50 3.32 14.37
C ALA A 114 6.11 3.21 15.88
N PRO A 115 5.54 2.08 16.33
CA PRO A 115 5.27 0.87 15.56
C PRO A 115 3.93 0.88 14.83
N PHE A 116 3.81 0.04 13.78
CA PHE A 116 2.61 -0.13 12.98
C PHE A 116 1.91 -1.46 13.27
N ASP A 117 0.58 -1.47 13.20
CA ASP A 117 -0.23 -2.69 13.25
C ASP A 117 -0.03 -3.52 11.99
N SER A 118 0.04 -2.85 10.82
CA SER A 118 0.32 -3.49 9.54
C SER A 118 1.16 -2.60 8.64
N ILE A 119 1.96 -3.24 7.79
CA ILE A 119 2.72 -2.58 6.73
C ILE A 119 2.41 -3.29 5.41
N ILE A 120 2.13 -2.53 4.36
CA ILE A 120 1.94 -3.04 3.01
C ILE A 120 2.95 -2.42 2.05
N VAL A 121 3.57 -3.27 1.22
CA VAL A 121 4.39 -2.83 0.09
C VAL A 121 3.64 -3.17 -1.18
N THR A 122 3.26 -2.17 -1.95
CA THR A 122 2.45 -2.30 -3.17
C THR A 122 3.28 -2.45 -4.44
N ALA A 123 4.61 -2.39 -4.32
CA ALA A 123 5.55 -2.60 -5.41
C ALA A 123 6.44 -3.81 -5.09
N GLY A 124 6.85 -4.54 -6.12
CA GLY A 124 7.77 -5.65 -5.95
C GLY A 124 9.12 -5.23 -5.35
N ALA A 125 9.67 -6.07 -4.51
CA ALA A 125 10.99 -5.88 -3.92
C ALA A 125 11.82 -7.17 -4.04
N PRO A 126 13.12 -7.07 -4.39
CA PRO A 126 13.98 -8.25 -4.53
C PRO A 126 14.19 -8.99 -3.21
N PHE A 127 14.07 -8.28 -2.10
CA PHE A 127 14.17 -8.82 -0.74
C PHE A 127 13.35 -7.98 0.24
N VAL A 128 13.11 -8.53 1.43
CA VAL A 128 12.35 -7.85 2.48
C VAL A 128 13.22 -6.82 3.19
N PRO A 129 12.84 -5.53 3.20
CA PRO A 129 13.58 -4.51 3.93
C PRO A 129 13.50 -4.74 5.45
N LYS A 130 14.64 -5.04 6.08
CA LYS A 130 14.70 -5.23 7.54
C LYS A 130 14.12 -4.08 8.36
N PRO A 131 14.28 -2.79 7.96
CA PRO A 131 13.67 -1.69 8.68
C PRO A 131 12.15 -1.80 8.80
N LEU A 132 11.46 -2.33 7.79
CA LEU A 132 10.00 -2.49 7.82
C LEU A 132 9.58 -3.54 8.85
N LEU A 133 10.27 -4.68 8.89
CA LEU A 133 10.02 -5.72 9.89
C LEU A 133 10.16 -5.19 11.33
N SER A 134 11.21 -4.40 11.58
CA SER A 134 11.48 -3.84 12.92
C SER A 134 10.45 -2.80 13.37
N GLN A 135 9.71 -2.21 12.42
CA GLN A 135 8.68 -1.19 12.69
C GLN A 135 7.28 -1.77 12.89
N LEU A 136 7.12 -3.10 12.82
CA LEU A 136 5.86 -3.76 13.17
C LEU A 136 5.69 -3.83 14.72
N LYS A 137 4.46 -3.76 15.17
CA LYS A 137 4.09 -4.23 16.51
C LYS A 137 4.30 -5.75 16.63
N ILE A 138 4.44 -6.28 17.83
CA ILE A 138 4.29 -7.72 18.07
C ILE A 138 2.85 -8.10 17.68
N GLY A 139 2.69 -9.16 16.87
CA GLY A 139 1.44 -9.53 16.23
C GLY A 139 1.14 -8.76 14.94
N GLY A 140 1.93 -7.73 14.61
CA GLY A 140 1.77 -6.94 13.39
C GLY A 140 2.18 -7.71 12.13
N ARG A 141 1.63 -7.28 10.99
CA ARG A 141 1.72 -7.97 9.70
C ARG A 141 2.41 -7.10 8.65
N LEU A 142 3.34 -7.70 7.90
CA LEU A 142 3.92 -7.09 6.69
C LEU A 142 3.51 -7.94 5.49
N VAL A 143 2.87 -7.32 4.52
CA VAL A 143 2.52 -7.94 3.22
C VAL A 143 3.35 -7.29 2.13
N ILE A 144 4.10 -8.10 1.39
CA ILE A 144 5.06 -7.62 0.39
C ILE A 144 5.24 -8.66 -0.72
N PRO A 145 5.19 -8.27 -2.01
CA PRO A 145 5.60 -9.13 -3.12
C PRO A 145 7.14 -9.18 -3.19
N VAL A 146 7.71 -10.37 -2.98
CA VAL A 146 9.17 -10.58 -2.94
C VAL A 146 9.63 -11.38 -4.14
N GLY A 147 10.67 -10.93 -4.80
CA GLY A 147 11.32 -11.57 -5.93
C GLY A 147 11.71 -10.59 -7.04
N ASP A 148 12.58 -11.03 -7.92
CA ASP A 148 13.04 -10.27 -9.11
C ASP A 148 12.11 -10.53 -10.31
N ASP A 149 12.34 -11.62 -11.06
CA ASP A 149 11.55 -11.96 -12.25
C ASP A 149 10.16 -12.49 -11.89
N VAL A 150 10.07 -13.30 -10.83
CA VAL A 150 8.83 -13.83 -10.29
C VAL A 150 8.66 -13.33 -8.87
N GLN A 151 7.55 -12.63 -8.61
CA GLN A 151 7.25 -12.12 -7.29
C GLN A 151 6.24 -13.01 -6.58
N ILE A 152 6.56 -13.38 -5.35
CA ILE A 152 5.71 -14.16 -4.47
C ILE A 152 5.15 -13.23 -3.39
N MET A 153 3.82 -13.17 -3.31
CA MET A 153 3.17 -12.42 -2.23
C MET A 153 3.48 -13.08 -0.90
N THR A 154 4.18 -12.36 -0.04
CA THR A 154 4.69 -12.89 1.23
C THR A 154 4.10 -12.12 2.40
N LEU A 155 3.67 -12.87 3.39
CA LEU A 155 3.19 -12.35 4.68
C LEU A 155 4.22 -12.65 5.76
N PHE A 156 4.62 -11.63 6.52
CA PHE A 156 5.41 -11.78 7.74
C PHE A 156 4.57 -11.34 8.94
N ILE A 157 4.55 -12.16 9.97
CA ILE A 157 3.91 -11.85 11.27
C ILE A 157 4.99 -11.75 12.33
N ARG A 158 5.06 -10.61 13.02
CA ARG A 158 6.02 -10.43 14.09
C ARG A 158 5.56 -11.16 15.36
N LYS A 159 6.28 -12.18 15.78
CA LYS A 159 5.97 -12.97 16.98
C LYS A 159 6.70 -12.48 18.24
N GLY A 160 7.87 -11.87 18.07
CA GLY A 160 8.71 -11.37 19.16
C GLY A 160 9.62 -10.23 18.71
N GLN A 161 10.62 -9.89 19.54
CA GLN A 161 11.52 -8.77 19.20
C GLN A 161 12.32 -9.00 17.91
N LYS A 162 12.75 -10.25 17.66
CA LYS A 162 13.50 -10.66 16.47
C LYS A 162 12.94 -11.93 15.83
N GLU A 163 11.70 -12.27 16.15
CA GLU A 163 11.03 -13.48 15.68
C GLU A 163 9.88 -13.13 14.74
N PHE A 164 9.90 -13.74 13.55
CA PHE A 164 8.91 -13.56 12.52
C PHE A 164 8.48 -14.92 11.96
N GLU A 165 7.19 -15.06 11.73
CA GLU A 165 6.59 -16.16 10.96
C GLU A 165 6.37 -15.68 9.54
N GLN A 166 6.68 -16.55 8.56
CA GLN A 166 6.49 -16.29 7.13
C GLN A 166 5.48 -17.27 6.55
#